data_24b939af80cd461f15ec6564294b091b
#
_entry.id   24b939af80cd461f15ec6564294b091b
#
_cell.length_a   1.000
_cell.length_b   1.000
_cell.length_c   1.000
_cell.angle_alpha   90.00
_cell.angle_beta   90.00
_cell.angle_gamma   90.00
#
_symmetry.space_group_name_H-M   'P 1'
#
loop_
_entity.id
_entity.type
_entity.pdbx_description
1 polymer ?
#
loop_
_entity_poly.entity_id
_entity_poly.type
_entity_poly.pdbx_seq_one_letter_code
_entity_poly.pdbx_strand_id
1 'polypeptide(L)'
;MHRLLTRYQDGGRSANKNHYEELCEHCSDMEQIAQNAERDSIKYKMVEFMGEFVGEEFDAHISGVQSYGIYCEIDENHCEGLVPIRDLDGDYYDFDEKNFQLIGRRHHSCYQLGDPVRIRVAQANLERRQLDFVLADSAREERKPQHAKGGKGKRRKR
;
A
#
# COMPACT_ATOMS: atom_id res chain seq x y z
N MET A 1 31.44 -14.93 -11.40
CA MET A 1 31.22 -15.98 -12.40
C MET A 1 32.36 -16.12 -13.41
N HIS A 2 32.84 -15.08 -14.08
CA HIS A 2 33.92 -15.16 -15.07
C HIS A 2 35.17 -15.92 -14.58
N ARG A 3 35.71 -15.61 -13.41
CA ARG A 3 36.89 -16.30 -12.87
C ARG A 3 36.75 -17.81 -12.71
N LEU A 4 35.55 -18.29 -12.36
CA LEU A 4 35.29 -19.73 -12.22
C LEU A 4 35.21 -20.42 -13.58
N LEU A 5 34.58 -19.78 -14.56
CA LEU A 5 34.50 -20.27 -15.93
C LEU A 5 35.87 -20.33 -16.58
N THR A 6 36.68 -19.28 -16.49
CA THR A 6 38.06 -19.26 -17.01
C THR A 6 38.90 -20.39 -16.38
N ARG A 7 38.84 -20.54 -15.05
CA ARG A 7 39.57 -21.57 -14.34
C ARG A 7 39.15 -22.98 -14.77
N TYR A 8 37.87 -23.21 -15.05
CA TYR A 8 37.35 -24.49 -15.55
C TYR A 8 37.81 -24.75 -16.99
N GLN A 9 37.79 -23.74 -17.85
CA GLN A 9 38.29 -23.82 -19.25
C GLN A 9 39.79 -24.11 -19.33
N ASP A 10 40.54 -23.57 -18.38
CA ASP A 10 41.99 -23.79 -18.26
C ASP A 10 42.34 -25.17 -17.61
N GLY A 11 41.38 -26.09 -17.44
CA GLY A 11 41.59 -27.41 -16.89
C GLY A 11 41.69 -27.49 -15.37
N GLY A 12 41.26 -26.44 -14.66
CA GLY A 12 41.19 -26.40 -13.21
C GLY A 12 40.05 -27.27 -12.64
N ARG A 13 40.13 -27.56 -11.32
CA ARG A 13 39.07 -28.31 -10.63
C ARG A 13 37.74 -27.58 -10.70
N SER A 14 36.67 -28.35 -10.93
CA SER A 14 35.27 -27.83 -10.82
C SER A 14 35.02 -27.20 -9.45
N ALA A 15 34.22 -26.17 -9.42
CA ALA A 15 33.76 -25.52 -8.19
C ALA A 15 32.92 -26.50 -7.36
N ASN A 16 33.05 -26.45 -6.03
CA ASN A 16 32.19 -27.21 -5.13
C ASN A 16 30.79 -26.58 -5.14
N LYS A 17 29.83 -27.26 -5.77
CA LYS A 17 28.45 -26.77 -5.92
C LYS A 17 27.81 -26.43 -4.58
N ASN A 18 27.90 -27.32 -3.60
CA ASN A 18 27.24 -27.12 -2.28
C ASN A 18 27.80 -25.86 -1.57
N HIS A 19 29.08 -25.63 -1.63
CA HIS A 19 29.69 -24.45 -1.03
C HIS A 19 29.19 -23.14 -1.67
N TYR A 20 28.98 -23.14 -2.99
CA TYR A 20 28.44 -21.96 -3.66
C TYR A 20 26.93 -21.79 -3.45
N GLU A 21 26.18 -22.87 -3.28
CA GLU A 21 24.77 -22.82 -2.89
C GLU A 21 24.63 -22.17 -1.50
N GLU A 22 25.40 -22.61 -0.51
CA GLU A 22 25.42 -22.00 0.84
C GLU A 22 25.78 -20.51 0.79
N LEU A 23 26.77 -20.13 -0.02
CA LEU A 23 27.15 -18.73 -0.18
C LEU A 23 26.04 -17.89 -0.84
N CYS A 24 25.34 -18.45 -1.84
CA CYS A 24 24.23 -17.78 -2.50
C CYS A 24 23.04 -17.56 -1.56
N GLU A 25 22.70 -18.58 -0.76
CA GLU A 25 21.67 -18.46 0.27
C GLU A 25 22.04 -17.39 1.29
N HIS A 26 23.25 -17.43 1.81
CA HIS A 26 23.72 -16.40 2.75
C HIS A 26 23.69 -14.99 2.16
N CYS A 27 24.12 -14.82 0.90
CA CYS A 27 24.05 -13.51 0.24
C CYS A 27 22.60 -13.03 0.08
N SER A 28 21.66 -13.91 -0.28
CA SER A 28 20.25 -13.59 -0.42
C SER A 28 19.62 -13.18 0.92
N ASP A 29 19.95 -13.90 1.98
CA ASP A 29 19.47 -13.56 3.33
C ASP A 29 20.00 -12.21 3.81
N MET A 30 21.27 -11.93 3.57
CA MET A 30 21.87 -10.65 3.93
C MET A 30 21.29 -9.50 3.12
N GLU A 31 20.97 -9.71 1.85
CA GLU A 31 20.31 -8.72 1.01
C GLU A 31 18.91 -8.39 1.53
N GLN A 32 18.13 -9.40 1.90
CA GLN A 32 16.80 -9.21 2.49
C GLN A 32 16.87 -8.42 3.81
N ILE A 33 17.83 -8.76 4.68
CA ILE A 33 18.03 -8.02 5.93
C ILE A 33 18.38 -6.56 5.64
N ALA A 34 19.27 -6.30 4.70
CA ALA A 34 19.67 -4.94 4.33
C ALA A 34 18.49 -4.13 3.76
N GLN A 35 17.71 -4.71 2.86
CA GLN A 35 16.51 -4.07 2.30
C GLN A 35 15.45 -3.77 3.37
N ASN A 36 15.22 -4.69 4.29
CA ASN A 36 14.29 -4.48 5.38
C ASN A 36 14.76 -3.37 6.33
N ALA A 37 16.04 -3.34 6.66
CA ALA A 37 16.63 -2.28 7.48
C ALA A 37 16.51 -0.90 6.81
N GLU A 38 16.74 -0.81 5.50
CA GLU A 38 16.57 0.42 4.72
C GLU A 38 15.11 0.89 4.76
N ARG A 39 14.15 0.01 4.43
CA ARG A 39 12.71 0.33 4.47
C ARG A 39 12.26 0.79 5.86
N ASP A 40 12.72 0.11 6.89
CA ASP A 40 12.40 0.44 8.28
C ASP A 40 12.97 1.80 8.68
N SER A 41 14.17 2.13 8.22
CA SER A 41 14.80 3.44 8.47
C SER A 41 14.02 4.57 7.78
N ILE A 42 13.60 4.35 6.54
CA ILE A 42 12.78 5.32 5.79
C ILE A 42 11.43 5.52 6.49
N LYS A 43 10.74 4.44 6.84
CA LYS A 43 9.45 4.52 7.58
C LYS A 43 9.58 5.27 8.90
N TYR A 44 10.64 5.01 9.66
CA TYR A 44 10.90 5.72 10.92
C TYR A 44 11.02 7.23 10.68
N LYS A 45 11.80 7.63 9.67
CA LYS A 45 11.98 9.04 9.34
C LYS A 45 10.71 9.71 8.80
N MET A 46 9.90 9.00 8.03
CA MET A 46 8.61 9.49 7.58
C MET A 46 7.66 9.75 8.75
N VAL A 47 7.58 8.82 9.71
CA VAL A 47 6.73 8.98 10.89
C VAL A 47 7.24 10.11 11.80
N GLU A 48 8.56 10.25 11.97
CA GLU A 48 9.17 11.36 12.72
C GLU A 48 8.80 12.70 12.07
N PHE A 49 8.95 12.81 10.76
CA PHE A 49 8.59 14.01 9.99
C PHE A 49 7.11 14.35 10.12
N MET A 50 6.22 13.36 9.91
CA MET A 50 4.77 13.56 10.01
C MET A 50 4.29 13.85 11.43
N GLY A 51 5.09 13.56 12.43
CA GLY A 51 4.81 13.91 13.83
C GLY A 51 4.69 15.41 14.08
N GLU A 52 5.32 16.26 13.26
CA GLU A 52 5.24 17.71 13.33
C GLU A 52 3.91 18.24 12.74
N PHE A 53 3.24 17.46 11.88
CA PHE A 53 2.02 17.83 11.15
C PHE A 53 0.75 17.20 11.73
N VAL A 54 0.79 16.72 12.96
CA VAL A 54 -0.40 16.16 13.63
C VAL A 54 -1.52 17.21 13.71
N GLY A 55 -2.68 16.88 13.17
CA GLY A 55 -3.84 17.74 13.08
C GLY A 55 -4.01 18.46 11.74
N GLU A 56 -3.02 18.42 10.86
CA GLU A 56 -3.11 19.00 9.51
C GLU A 56 -3.80 18.06 8.53
N GLU A 57 -4.36 18.65 7.47
CA GLU A 57 -5.09 17.94 6.42
C GLU A 57 -4.27 17.88 5.14
N PHE A 58 -4.30 16.72 4.48
CA PHE A 58 -3.58 16.45 3.25
C PHE A 58 -4.48 15.76 2.24
N ASP A 59 -4.21 16.01 0.96
CA ASP A 59 -4.78 15.25 -0.13
C ASP A 59 -3.99 13.95 -0.28
N ALA A 60 -4.70 12.83 -0.40
CA ALA A 60 -4.14 11.50 -0.42
C ALA A 60 -4.96 10.58 -1.35
N HIS A 61 -4.42 9.43 -1.65
CA HIS A 61 -5.15 8.37 -2.34
C HIS A 61 -5.10 7.07 -1.55
N ILE A 62 -6.06 6.18 -1.81
CA ILE A 62 -6.11 4.87 -1.16
C ILE A 62 -5.07 3.95 -1.79
N SER A 63 -4.02 3.60 -1.04
CA SER A 63 -2.94 2.71 -1.45
C SER A 63 -3.26 1.23 -1.15
N GLY A 64 -4.15 0.97 -0.19
CA GLY A 64 -4.54 -0.38 0.17
C GLY A 64 -5.87 -0.45 0.90
N VAL A 65 -6.60 -1.56 0.72
CA VAL A 65 -7.88 -1.81 1.39
C VAL A 65 -7.81 -3.14 2.13
N GLN A 66 -8.15 -3.12 3.42
CA GLN A 66 -8.14 -4.28 4.30
C GLN A 66 -9.44 -4.35 5.12
N SER A 67 -9.73 -5.52 5.70
CA SER A 67 -10.93 -5.72 6.53
C SER A 67 -10.98 -4.85 7.78
N TYR A 68 -9.86 -4.35 8.27
CA TYR A 68 -9.73 -3.51 9.47
C TYR A 68 -9.59 -2.02 9.17
N GLY A 69 -9.47 -1.62 7.91
CA GLY A 69 -9.33 -0.22 7.51
C GLY A 69 -8.74 -0.03 6.12
N ILE A 70 -8.49 1.22 5.77
CA ILE A 70 -7.86 1.61 4.51
C ILE A 70 -6.48 2.22 4.76
N TYR A 71 -5.53 1.90 3.90
CA TYR A 71 -4.25 2.58 3.83
C TYR A 71 -4.34 3.73 2.86
N CYS A 72 -3.91 4.90 3.29
CA CYS A 72 -3.87 6.10 2.47
C CYS A 72 -2.44 6.58 2.35
N GLU A 73 -2.04 6.95 1.15
CA GLU A 73 -0.75 7.54 0.84
C GLU A 73 -0.94 9.01 0.47
N ILE A 74 -0.21 9.90 1.14
CA ILE A 74 -0.24 11.35 0.89
C ILE A 74 0.45 11.64 -0.44
N ASP A 75 -0.19 12.43 -1.32
CA ASP A 75 0.30 12.69 -2.66
C ASP A 75 1.61 13.51 -2.69
N GLU A 76 1.85 14.37 -1.69
CA GLU A 76 3.02 15.25 -1.67
C GLU A 76 4.32 14.57 -1.24
N ASN A 77 4.24 13.69 -0.24
CA ASN A 77 5.43 13.15 0.43
C ASN A 77 5.46 11.62 0.49
N HIS A 78 4.46 10.95 -0.10
CA HIS A 78 4.33 9.50 -0.15
C HIS A 78 4.34 8.81 1.23
N CYS A 79 3.92 9.53 2.28
CA CYS A 79 3.76 8.95 3.59
C CYS A 79 2.48 8.13 3.65
N GLU A 80 2.61 6.86 3.99
CA GLU A 80 1.51 5.92 4.12
C GLU A 80 1.04 5.83 5.58
N GLY A 81 -0.28 5.85 5.79
CA GLY A 81 -0.89 5.68 7.09
C GLY A 81 -2.20 4.91 7.02
N LEU A 82 -2.67 4.46 8.18
CA LEU A 82 -3.89 3.67 8.34
C LEU A 82 -5.05 4.57 8.78
N VAL A 83 -6.18 4.47 8.09
CA VAL A 83 -7.49 4.91 8.59
C VAL A 83 -8.23 3.68 9.08
N PRO A 84 -8.40 3.50 10.40
CA PRO A 84 -9.13 2.35 10.94
C PRO A 84 -10.60 2.37 10.51
N ILE A 85 -11.19 1.20 10.34
CA ILE A 85 -12.61 1.06 9.93
C ILE A 85 -13.60 1.76 10.88
N ARG A 86 -13.24 1.88 12.16
CA ARG A 86 -14.05 2.57 13.19
C ARG A 86 -14.11 4.08 12.98
N ASP A 87 -13.08 4.64 12.33
CA ASP A 87 -12.93 6.08 12.07
C ASP A 87 -13.40 6.46 10.66
N LEU A 88 -13.88 5.46 9.88
CA LEU A 88 -14.65 5.65 8.68
C LEU A 88 -16.10 6.00 9.08
N ASP A 89 -16.73 6.90 8.32
CA ASP A 89 -18.07 7.45 8.61
C ASP A 89 -19.09 6.41 9.08
N GLY A 90 -19.29 6.28 10.36
CA GLY A 90 -20.43 5.68 11.10
C GLY A 90 -21.23 4.53 10.47
N ASP A 91 -20.69 3.83 9.47
CA ASP A 91 -21.33 2.72 8.78
C ASP A 91 -20.64 1.39 9.09
N TYR A 92 -21.32 0.30 8.81
CA TYR A 92 -20.73 -1.04 8.82
C TYR A 92 -20.22 -1.35 7.42
N TYR A 93 -18.95 -1.67 7.32
CA TYR A 93 -18.30 -1.96 6.04
C TYR A 93 -18.07 -3.45 5.88
N ASP A 94 -18.43 -3.95 4.70
CA ASP A 94 -18.08 -5.30 4.25
C ASP A 94 -16.87 -5.20 3.31
N PHE A 95 -15.87 -6.04 3.56
CA PHE A 95 -14.68 -6.12 2.72
C PHE A 95 -14.91 -7.09 1.56
N ASP A 96 -14.80 -6.59 0.33
CA ASP A 96 -14.81 -7.39 -0.89
C ASP A 96 -13.36 -7.68 -1.33
N GLU A 97 -12.90 -8.89 -1.04
CA GLU A 97 -11.54 -9.34 -1.39
C GLU A 97 -11.28 -9.38 -2.90
N LYS A 98 -12.32 -9.57 -3.73
CA LYS A 98 -12.16 -9.71 -5.18
C LYS A 98 -11.88 -8.37 -5.86
N ASN A 99 -12.51 -7.33 -5.37
CA ASN A 99 -12.42 -5.99 -5.95
C ASN A 99 -11.55 -5.04 -5.10
N PHE A 100 -10.99 -5.51 -3.97
CA PHE A 100 -10.22 -4.71 -3.02
C PHE A 100 -10.93 -3.42 -2.62
N GLN A 101 -12.19 -3.57 -2.15
CA GLN A 101 -13.03 -2.45 -1.79
C GLN A 101 -13.74 -2.68 -0.46
N LEU A 102 -14.02 -1.58 0.27
CA LEU A 102 -14.92 -1.57 1.43
C LEU A 102 -16.25 -0.98 1.00
N ILE A 103 -17.35 -1.72 1.25
CA ILE A 103 -18.70 -1.31 0.89
C ILE A 103 -19.50 -1.08 2.15
N GLY A 104 -20.01 0.15 2.34
CA GLY A 104 -20.88 0.51 3.45
C GLY A 104 -22.30 -0.09 3.27
N ARG A 105 -22.83 -0.68 4.34
CA ARG A 105 -24.17 -1.34 4.31
C ARG A 105 -25.32 -0.35 4.27
N ARG A 106 -25.19 0.82 4.94
CA ARG A 106 -26.28 1.80 5.06
C ARG A 106 -26.22 2.88 4.00
N HIS A 107 -25.05 3.46 3.82
CA HIS A 107 -24.87 4.61 2.92
C HIS A 107 -24.35 4.22 1.55
N HIS A 108 -24.06 2.92 1.32
CA HIS A 108 -23.48 2.40 0.07
C HIS A 108 -22.20 3.15 -0.34
N SER A 109 -21.49 3.72 0.65
CA SER A 109 -20.18 4.32 0.42
C SER A 109 -19.20 3.22 0.02
N CYS A 110 -18.44 3.48 -1.04
CA CYS A 110 -17.45 2.54 -1.53
C CYS A 110 -16.09 3.20 -1.48
N TYR A 111 -15.12 2.52 -0.89
CA TYR A 111 -13.71 2.91 -0.87
C TYR A 111 -12.92 1.89 -1.67
N GLN A 112 -12.34 2.33 -2.77
CA GLN A 112 -11.58 1.50 -3.70
C GLN A 112 -10.13 1.94 -3.76
N LEU A 113 -9.26 1.02 -4.19
CA LEU A 113 -7.86 1.30 -4.46
C LEU A 113 -7.73 2.44 -5.48
N GLY A 114 -6.89 3.44 -5.17
CA GLY A 114 -6.65 4.60 -6.04
C GLY A 114 -7.68 5.72 -5.91
N ASP A 115 -8.71 5.58 -5.05
CA ASP A 115 -9.65 6.67 -4.82
C ASP A 115 -8.97 7.85 -4.10
N PRO A 116 -9.14 9.09 -4.57
CA PRO A 116 -8.66 10.26 -3.86
C PRO A 116 -9.51 10.50 -2.61
N VAL A 117 -8.83 10.78 -1.53
CA VAL A 117 -9.42 11.04 -0.21
C VAL A 117 -8.71 12.22 0.43
N ARG A 118 -9.39 12.94 1.30
CA ARG A 118 -8.78 13.94 2.14
C ARG A 118 -8.65 13.40 3.55
N ILE A 119 -7.44 13.43 4.07
CA ILE A 119 -7.12 12.85 5.38
C ILE A 119 -6.59 13.92 6.31
N ARG A 120 -6.72 13.66 7.61
CA ARG A 120 -6.06 14.43 8.66
C ARG A 120 -5.15 13.49 9.46
N VAL A 121 -3.95 13.96 9.78
CA VAL A 121 -3.02 13.20 10.62
C VAL A 121 -3.54 13.18 12.05
N ALA A 122 -3.96 12.03 12.54
CA ALA A 122 -4.49 11.89 13.90
C ALA A 122 -3.37 11.62 14.90
N GLN A 123 -2.47 10.71 14.59
CA GLN A 123 -1.38 10.32 15.47
C GLN A 123 -0.19 9.77 14.69
N ALA A 124 1.03 10.11 15.15
CA ALA A 124 2.27 9.51 14.68
C ALA A 124 2.88 8.66 15.81
N ASN A 125 2.99 7.35 15.60
CA ASN A 125 3.56 6.43 16.58
C ASN A 125 4.95 5.98 16.13
N LEU A 126 5.98 6.58 16.72
CA LEU A 126 7.39 6.29 16.42
C LEU A 126 7.81 4.87 16.80
N GLU A 127 7.27 4.33 17.91
CA GLU A 127 7.64 2.99 18.37
C GLU A 127 7.16 1.90 17.42
N ARG A 128 5.92 2.07 16.89
CA ARG A 128 5.32 1.15 15.92
C ARG A 128 5.64 1.49 14.47
N ARG A 129 6.26 2.65 14.24
CA ARG A 129 6.52 3.20 12.90
C ARG A 129 5.24 3.27 12.06
N GLN A 130 4.17 3.76 12.66
CA GLN A 130 2.83 3.84 12.06
C GLN A 130 2.27 5.25 12.17
N LEU A 131 1.54 5.64 11.13
CA LEU A 131 0.74 6.85 11.08
C LEU A 131 -0.73 6.45 11.11
N ASP A 132 -1.48 7.05 12.03
CA ASP A 132 -2.92 6.91 12.08
C ASP A 132 -3.55 8.16 11.48
N PHE A 133 -4.41 7.96 10.51
CA PHE A 133 -5.14 9.01 9.81
C PHE A 133 -6.63 8.94 10.12
N VAL A 134 -7.33 10.05 9.93
CA VAL A 134 -8.80 10.16 9.99
C VAL A 134 -9.25 10.82 8.71
N LEU A 135 -10.39 10.42 8.17
CA LEU A 135 -10.96 11.11 7.00
C LEU A 135 -11.40 12.52 7.40
N ALA A 136 -11.04 13.50 6.56
CA ALA A 136 -11.57 14.86 6.68
C ALA A 136 -12.89 14.94 5.90
N ASP A 137 -13.96 15.38 6.54
CA ASP A 137 -15.35 15.36 6.04
C ASP A 137 -15.63 16.12 4.73
N SER A 138 -14.66 16.84 4.17
CA SER A 138 -14.88 17.77 3.07
C SER A 138 -14.84 17.18 1.66
N ALA A 139 -14.45 15.93 1.47
CA ALA A 139 -14.28 15.34 0.12
C ALA A 139 -15.53 14.65 -0.45
N ARG A 140 -16.66 14.64 0.27
CA ARG A 140 -17.82 13.79 -0.04
C ARG A 140 -18.92 14.41 -0.87
N GLU A 141 -18.92 15.73 -1.11
CA GLU A 141 -20.07 16.40 -1.75
C GLU A 141 -20.19 16.24 -3.28
N GLU A 142 -19.20 15.73 -4.00
CA GLU A 142 -19.22 15.78 -5.48
C GLU A 142 -19.33 14.45 -6.24
N ARG A 143 -19.46 13.30 -5.59
CA ARG A 143 -19.55 12.03 -6.34
C ARG A 143 -20.97 11.47 -6.42
N LYS A 144 -21.74 11.97 -7.40
CA LYS A 144 -22.90 11.24 -7.94
C LYS A 144 -22.39 10.04 -8.73
N PRO A 145 -22.91 8.82 -8.51
CA PRO A 145 -22.51 7.64 -9.28
C PRO A 145 -22.77 7.89 -10.77
N GLN A 146 -21.73 7.82 -11.58
CA GLN A 146 -21.91 7.79 -13.04
C GLN A 146 -22.54 6.44 -13.41
N HIS A 147 -23.85 6.44 -13.55
CA HIS A 147 -24.58 5.33 -14.13
C HIS A 147 -24.00 4.98 -15.51
N ALA A 148 -23.40 3.80 -15.61
CA ALA A 148 -23.04 3.19 -16.88
C ALA A 148 -24.29 3.19 -17.77
N LYS A 149 -24.27 3.99 -18.84
CA LYS A 149 -25.30 3.97 -19.89
C LYS A 149 -25.23 2.63 -20.60
N GLY A 150 -26.08 1.69 -20.15
CA GLY A 150 -26.30 0.43 -20.84
C GLY A 150 -26.78 0.68 -22.27
N GLY A 151 -26.00 0.21 -23.23
CA GLY A 151 -26.30 0.28 -24.64
C GLY A 151 -27.60 -0.45 -24.96
N LYS A 152 -28.65 0.27 -25.37
CA LYS A 152 -29.88 -0.28 -25.96
C LYS A 152 -29.55 -0.89 -27.32
N GLY A 153 -29.38 -2.22 -27.34
CA GLY A 153 -29.35 -2.98 -28.58
C GLY A 153 -30.65 -2.79 -29.39
N LYS A 154 -30.56 -2.19 -30.55
CA LYS A 154 -31.64 -2.12 -31.53
C LYS A 154 -31.97 -3.52 -32.04
N ARG A 155 -33.09 -4.06 -31.61
CA ARG A 155 -33.75 -5.23 -32.25
C ARG A 155 -34.28 -4.80 -33.62
N ARG A 156 -33.62 -5.23 -34.68
CA ARG A 156 -34.18 -5.19 -36.04
C ARG A 156 -35.24 -6.31 -36.15
N LYS A 157 -36.48 -5.92 -36.44
CA LYS A 157 -37.54 -6.83 -36.93
C LYS A 157 -37.32 -7.11 -38.40
N ARG A 158 -37.38 -8.35 -38.75
CA ARG A 158 -37.83 -8.88 -40.03
C ARG A 158 -38.95 -9.85 -39.76
#